data_a80f20121ecfd89f219c99e30447c30b
#
_entry.id   a80f20121ecfd89f219c99e30447c30b
#
_cell.length_a   1.000
_cell.length_b   1.000
_cell.length_c   1.000
_cell.angle_alpha   90.00
_cell.angle_beta   90.00
_cell.angle_gamma   90.00
#
_symmetry.space_group_name_H-M   'P 1'
#
loop_
_entity.id
_entity.type
_entity.pdbx_description
1 polymer ?
#
loop_
_entity_poly.entity_id
_entity_poly.type
_entity_poly.pdbx_seq_one_letter_code
_entity_poly.pdbx_strand_id
1 'polypeptide(L)'
;MFSSLTGRLIQEIEALKSLLAVDSRLRELQVSGHALVTSDQAFAQILSRGPNRISWMIYDHCAAVTRLYALYEHFVEELVQDYLRRLPEIFASYSDLPPSTRSQHRIGAGQIMQKWSESSPYKHLAEETIASGLVDGLRGQRNYKLLPDAFLIDPQNYRADILARIFGYLGFCDCLSFVKKQPDLKIFMLTRDSTETPETLLHEIVERRNQASHGSVSYNEIVSVSELASYADFIRILCGNLSEMIERNILSRIVETRINDNVGQVIKVFSGNIVGLRCNPGYIRVGERLIARRPNGAMGATVVSIETNHQRCEETKLVNGQEIGVKLDKKIKDGTLLMRLMPATDPNLLHQPNENMPLDNYEI
;
A
#
# COMPACT_ATOMS: atom_id res chain seq x y z
N MET A 1 -2.31 -9.16 -1.84
CA MET A 1 -2.71 -8.62 -3.16
C MET A 1 -1.65 -7.64 -3.66
N PHE A 2 -1.26 -6.65 -2.86
CA PHE A 2 -0.19 -5.68 -3.17
C PHE A 2 1.16 -5.98 -2.51
N SER A 3 1.40 -7.22 -2.09
CA SER A 3 2.60 -7.62 -1.32
C SER A 3 3.92 -7.41 -2.08
N SER A 4 3.93 -7.61 -3.41
CA SER A 4 5.12 -7.35 -4.22
C SER A 4 5.46 -5.86 -4.28
N LEU A 5 4.46 -4.99 -4.45
CA LEU A 5 4.63 -3.54 -4.46
C LEU A 5 5.15 -3.04 -3.11
N THR A 6 4.49 -3.45 -2.02
CA THR A 6 4.91 -3.10 -0.66
C THR A 6 6.29 -3.68 -0.32
N GLY A 7 6.59 -4.91 -0.76
CA GLY A 7 7.89 -5.54 -0.56
C GLY A 7 9.03 -4.79 -1.26
N ARG A 8 8.83 -4.34 -2.51
CA ARG A 8 9.80 -3.51 -3.23
C ARG A 8 10.06 -2.18 -2.50
N LEU A 9 9.00 -1.50 -2.07
CA LEU A 9 9.15 -0.25 -1.31
C LEU A 9 9.96 -0.46 -0.03
N ILE A 10 9.69 -1.52 0.73
CA ILE A 10 10.44 -1.85 1.95
C ILE A 10 11.92 -2.07 1.64
N GLN A 11 12.25 -2.85 0.61
CA GLN A 11 13.63 -3.10 0.21
C GLN A 11 14.37 -1.82 -0.17
N GLU A 12 13.73 -0.94 -0.94
CA GLU A 12 14.32 0.35 -1.34
C GLU A 12 14.52 1.30 -0.15
N ILE A 13 13.59 1.33 0.78
CA ILE A 13 13.70 2.13 2.01
C ILE A 13 14.84 1.60 2.90
N GLU A 14 14.96 0.29 3.08
CA GLU A 14 16.05 -0.29 3.88
C GLU A 14 17.41 -0.07 3.19
N ALA A 15 17.48 -0.13 1.87
CA ALA A 15 18.70 0.23 1.12
C ALA A 15 19.08 1.69 1.33
N LEU A 16 18.11 2.62 1.27
CA LEU A 16 18.35 4.05 1.55
C LEU A 16 18.87 4.25 2.97
N LYS A 17 18.24 3.64 3.98
CA LYS A 17 18.67 3.74 5.39
C LYS A 17 20.10 3.18 5.59
N SER A 18 20.42 2.08 4.92
CA SER A 18 21.75 1.47 4.96
C SER A 18 22.82 2.39 4.36
N LEU A 19 22.52 3.03 3.21
CA LEU A 19 23.43 4.01 2.60
C LEU A 19 23.68 5.20 3.52
N LEU A 20 22.62 5.79 4.09
CA LEU A 20 22.75 6.89 5.04
C LEU A 20 23.63 6.53 6.28
N ALA A 21 23.48 5.30 6.78
CA ALA A 21 24.30 4.83 7.91
C ALA A 21 25.77 4.67 7.51
N VAL A 22 26.05 4.13 6.32
CA VAL A 22 27.42 3.98 5.80
C VAL A 22 28.06 5.36 5.58
N ASP A 23 27.36 6.28 4.91
CA ASP A 23 27.88 7.62 4.64
C ASP A 23 28.13 8.40 5.93
N SER A 24 27.24 8.27 6.92
CA SER A 24 27.46 8.86 8.25
C SER A 24 28.75 8.31 8.89
N ARG A 25 28.98 7.01 8.79
CA ARG A 25 30.19 6.40 9.35
C ARG A 25 31.47 6.82 8.63
N LEU A 26 31.43 6.93 7.30
CA LEU A 26 32.56 7.44 6.51
C LEU A 26 32.92 8.88 6.88
N ARG A 27 31.92 9.74 7.08
CA ARG A 27 32.15 11.13 7.57
C ARG A 27 32.78 11.19 8.95
N GLU A 28 32.35 10.30 9.86
CA GLU A 28 32.98 10.21 11.20
C GLU A 28 34.46 9.81 11.09
N LEU A 29 34.75 8.80 10.25
CA LEU A 29 36.13 8.34 10.02
C LEU A 29 37.01 9.43 9.39
N GLN A 30 36.48 10.24 8.48
CA GLN A 30 37.17 11.35 7.85
C GLN A 30 37.62 12.39 8.90
N VAL A 31 36.80 12.65 9.93
CA VAL A 31 37.07 13.66 10.95
C VAL A 31 37.95 13.12 12.09
N SER A 32 37.73 11.87 12.49
CA SER A 32 38.34 11.31 13.70
C SER A 32 39.82 10.93 13.55
N GLY A 33 40.37 10.87 12.32
CA GLY A 33 41.71 10.39 12.07
C GLY A 33 41.99 9.00 12.66
N HIS A 34 40.99 8.13 12.68
CA HIS A 34 41.02 6.83 13.36
C HIS A 34 42.27 6.01 12.97
N ALA A 35 42.84 5.28 13.90
CA ALA A 35 44.05 4.46 13.67
C ALA A 35 43.90 3.49 12.46
N LEU A 36 42.72 3.01 12.16
CA LEU A 36 42.41 2.21 10.97
C LEU A 36 42.60 3.00 9.66
N VAL A 37 42.30 4.30 9.64
CA VAL A 37 42.50 5.18 8.48
C VAL A 37 43.97 5.46 8.23
N THR A 38 44.78 5.53 9.29
CA THR A 38 46.23 5.75 9.19
C THR A 38 46.99 4.48 8.81
N SER A 39 46.45 3.30 9.05
CA SER A 39 47.09 2.01 8.72
C SER A 39 46.91 1.56 7.25
N ASP A 40 45.82 2.01 6.58
CA ASP A 40 45.53 1.74 5.16
C ASP A 40 45.67 3.03 4.35
N GLN A 41 46.79 3.15 3.64
CA GLN A 41 47.10 4.32 2.82
C GLN A 41 46.11 4.53 1.67
N ALA A 42 45.58 3.48 1.07
CA ALA A 42 44.58 3.59 -0.01
C ALA A 42 43.26 4.13 0.52
N PHE A 43 42.81 3.64 1.68
CA PHE A 43 41.59 4.12 2.33
C PHE A 43 41.71 5.57 2.80
N ALA A 44 42.88 5.95 3.40
CA ALA A 44 43.19 7.31 3.78
C ALA A 44 43.15 8.28 2.56
N GLN A 45 43.69 7.86 1.42
CA GLN A 45 43.62 8.65 0.17
C GLN A 45 42.18 8.85 -0.34
N ILE A 46 41.34 7.81 -0.27
CA ILE A 46 39.93 7.93 -0.66
C ILE A 46 39.21 8.96 0.23
N LEU A 47 39.34 8.83 1.53
CA LEU A 47 38.72 9.78 2.48
C LEU A 47 39.22 11.21 2.33
N SER A 48 40.54 11.40 2.07
CA SER A 48 41.12 12.75 1.90
C SER A 48 40.62 13.44 0.61
N ARG A 49 40.20 12.70 -0.38
CA ARG A 49 39.58 13.22 -1.65
C ARG A 49 38.09 13.44 -1.54
N GLY A 50 37.45 12.97 -0.46
CA GLY A 50 36.03 13.19 -0.22
C GLY A 50 35.71 14.69 -0.06
N PRO A 51 34.44 15.08 -0.28
CA PRO A 51 33.99 16.45 -0.04
C PRO A 51 34.18 16.83 1.43
N ASN A 52 34.22 18.13 1.71
CA ASN A 52 34.20 18.56 3.10
C ASN A 52 32.90 18.09 3.78
N ARG A 53 32.92 17.93 5.10
CA ARG A 53 31.84 17.37 5.89
C ARG A 53 30.50 18.05 5.65
N ILE A 54 30.46 19.36 5.56
CA ILE A 54 29.23 20.14 5.38
C ILE A 54 28.64 19.87 3.99
N SER A 55 29.44 19.94 2.94
CA SER A 55 29.01 19.63 1.60
C SER A 55 28.50 18.20 1.50
N TRP A 56 29.18 17.23 2.12
CA TRP A 56 28.74 15.83 2.13
C TRP A 56 27.36 15.68 2.80
N MET A 57 27.16 16.28 3.97
CA MET A 57 25.87 16.26 4.67
C MET A 57 24.73 16.87 3.86
N ILE A 58 25.00 17.96 3.12
CA ILE A 58 24.03 18.58 2.23
C ILE A 58 23.66 17.63 1.07
N TYR A 59 24.65 17.01 0.43
CA TYR A 59 24.40 16.05 -0.65
C TYR A 59 23.60 14.84 -0.17
N ASP A 60 23.95 14.25 0.96
CA ASP A 60 23.22 13.12 1.54
C ASP A 60 21.77 13.49 1.84
N HIS A 61 21.55 14.66 2.44
CA HIS A 61 20.21 15.16 2.71
C HIS A 61 19.41 15.32 1.41
N CYS A 62 19.96 16.02 0.43
CA CYS A 62 19.28 16.24 -0.85
C CYS A 62 18.99 14.92 -1.59
N ALA A 63 19.95 14.01 -1.64
CA ALA A 63 19.78 12.70 -2.25
C ALA A 63 18.71 11.87 -1.54
N ALA A 64 18.74 11.84 -0.20
CA ALA A 64 17.82 11.06 0.60
C ALA A 64 16.37 11.55 0.46
N VAL A 65 16.11 12.85 0.61
CA VAL A 65 14.75 13.39 0.51
C VAL A 65 14.17 13.27 -0.90
N THR A 66 15.03 13.47 -1.92
CA THR A 66 14.62 13.31 -3.32
C THR A 66 14.28 11.85 -3.64
N ARG A 67 15.14 10.91 -3.21
CA ARG A 67 14.90 9.48 -3.41
C ARG A 67 13.67 9.01 -2.66
N LEU A 68 13.52 9.41 -1.41
CA LEU A 68 12.38 9.03 -0.57
C LEU A 68 11.05 9.50 -1.17
N TYR A 69 11.00 10.76 -1.63
CA TYR A 69 9.81 11.27 -2.29
C TYR A 69 9.51 10.53 -3.60
N ALA A 70 10.52 10.25 -4.41
CA ALA A 70 10.34 9.50 -5.66
C ALA A 70 9.80 8.07 -5.39
N LEU A 71 10.25 7.40 -4.34
CA LEU A 71 9.73 6.10 -3.92
C LEU A 71 8.26 6.18 -3.50
N TYR A 72 7.90 7.21 -2.75
CA TYR A 72 6.52 7.47 -2.33
C TYR A 72 5.61 7.75 -3.51
N GLU A 73 5.99 8.67 -4.39
CA GLU A 73 5.24 9.06 -5.57
C GLU A 73 4.99 7.84 -6.48
N HIS A 74 6.04 7.13 -6.83
CA HIS A 74 5.96 5.93 -7.65
C HIS A 74 5.08 4.84 -7.02
N PHE A 75 5.18 4.65 -5.70
CA PHE A 75 4.32 3.70 -4.99
C PHE A 75 2.84 4.06 -5.10
N VAL A 76 2.48 5.33 -4.90
CA VAL A 76 1.09 5.80 -5.01
C VAL A 76 0.57 5.60 -6.43
N GLU A 77 1.36 5.94 -7.45
CA GLU A 77 0.99 5.74 -8.85
C GLU A 77 0.75 4.28 -9.19
N GLU A 78 1.69 3.39 -8.85
CA GLU A 78 1.52 1.95 -9.09
C GLU A 78 0.32 1.37 -8.32
N LEU A 79 0.10 1.81 -7.08
CA LEU A 79 -1.04 1.36 -6.27
C LEU A 79 -2.38 1.76 -6.90
N VAL A 80 -2.48 3.00 -7.40
CA VAL A 80 -3.66 3.49 -8.13
C VAL A 80 -3.88 2.68 -9.41
N GLN A 81 -2.82 2.49 -10.20
CA GLN A 81 -2.88 1.71 -11.44
C GLN A 81 -3.33 0.28 -11.19
N ASP A 82 -2.74 -0.40 -10.21
CA ASP A 82 -3.07 -1.78 -9.86
C ASP A 82 -4.51 -1.92 -9.35
N TYR A 83 -4.99 -0.94 -8.59
CA TYR A 83 -6.39 -0.91 -8.16
C TYR A 83 -7.33 -0.78 -9.35
N LEU A 84 -7.10 0.20 -10.21
CA LEU A 84 -7.95 0.46 -11.39
C LEU A 84 -8.00 -0.72 -12.36
N ARG A 85 -6.88 -1.44 -12.56
CA ARG A 85 -6.85 -2.66 -13.38
C ARG A 85 -7.72 -3.79 -12.84
N ARG A 86 -7.93 -3.84 -11.50
CA ARG A 86 -8.73 -4.89 -10.84
C ARG A 86 -10.22 -4.56 -10.75
N LEU A 87 -10.60 -3.29 -10.93
CA LEU A 87 -12.01 -2.91 -10.81
C LEU A 87 -12.94 -3.64 -11.78
N PRO A 88 -12.57 -3.92 -13.06
CA PRO A 88 -13.41 -4.71 -13.97
C PRO A 88 -13.65 -6.17 -13.53
N GLU A 89 -12.73 -6.73 -12.72
CA GLU A 89 -12.89 -8.06 -12.14
C GLU A 89 -13.89 -8.09 -10.97
N ILE A 90 -14.11 -6.91 -10.34
CA ILE A 90 -14.96 -6.75 -9.15
C ILE A 90 -16.33 -6.20 -9.53
N PHE A 91 -16.38 -5.26 -10.48
CA PHE A 91 -17.59 -4.62 -10.97
C PHE A 91 -17.84 -5.07 -12.42
N ALA A 92 -18.82 -5.94 -12.61
CA ALA A 92 -19.13 -6.51 -13.92
C ALA A 92 -19.59 -5.45 -14.93
N SER A 93 -20.18 -4.36 -14.46
CA SER A 93 -20.58 -3.23 -15.28
C SER A 93 -19.87 -1.94 -14.87
N TYR A 94 -19.52 -1.12 -15.84
CA TYR A 94 -18.99 0.21 -15.62
C TYR A 94 -19.94 1.10 -14.80
N SER A 95 -21.26 0.90 -14.94
CA SER A 95 -22.29 1.60 -14.17
C SER A 95 -22.24 1.30 -12.68
N ASP A 96 -21.70 0.17 -12.27
CA ASP A 96 -21.62 -0.27 -10.87
C ASP A 96 -20.43 0.32 -10.13
N LEU A 97 -19.50 0.92 -10.87
CA LEU A 97 -18.36 1.63 -10.29
C LEU A 97 -18.83 2.81 -9.41
N PRO A 98 -18.06 3.18 -8.38
CA PRO A 98 -18.35 4.39 -7.59
C PRO A 98 -18.57 5.60 -8.48
N PRO A 99 -19.55 6.47 -8.19
CA PRO A 99 -19.82 7.66 -9.01
C PRO A 99 -18.61 8.58 -9.19
N SER A 100 -17.76 8.72 -8.15
CA SER A 100 -16.50 9.48 -8.21
C SER A 100 -15.53 8.88 -9.24
N THR A 101 -15.38 7.57 -9.26
CA THR A 101 -14.50 6.85 -10.19
C THR A 101 -14.96 7.03 -11.64
N ARG A 102 -16.27 6.87 -11.91
CA ARG A 102 -16.83 7.09 -13.24
C ARG A 102 -16.68 8.54 -13.70
N SER A 103 -16.95 9.48 -12.80
CA SER A 103 -16.82 10.92 -13.09
C SER A 103 -15.36 11.28 -13.41
N GLN A 104 -14.42 10.84 -12.58
CA GLN A 104 -13.00 11.11 -12.79
C GLN A 104 -12.48 10.47 -14.06
N HIS A 105 -12.82 9.20 -14.35
CA HIS A 105 -12.42 8.55 -15.60
C HIS A 105 -12.87 9.35 -16.82
N ARG A 106 -14.14 9.81 -16.84
CA ARG A 106 -14.68 10.60 -17.95
C ARG A 106 -14.00 11.96 -18.09
N ILE A 107 -13.85 12.69 -16.98
CA ILE A 107 -13.24 14.02 -16.96
C ILE A 107 -11.77 13.90 -17.37
N GLY A 108 -11.05 12.98 -16.75
CA GLY A 108 -9.63 12.79 -16.98
C GLY A 108 -9.30 12.31 -18.39
N ALA A 109 -10.05 11.36 -18.93
CA ALA A 109 -9.90 10.95 -20.33
C ALA A 109 -10.12 12.13 -21.29
N GLY A 110 -11.14 12.96 -21.05
CA GLY A 110 -11.39 14.18 -21.84
C GLY A 110 -10.24 15.20 -21.74
N GLN A 111 -9.67 15.40 -20.57
CA GLN A 111 -8.53 16.30 -20.36
C GLN A 111 -7.25 15.79 -21.06
N ILE A 112 -7.01 14.47 -21.03
CA ILE A 112 -5.89 13.85 -21.75
C ILE A 112 -6.06 14.03 -23.26
N MET A 113 -7.26 13.73 -23.78
CA MET A 113 -7.55 13.95 -25.21
C MET A 113 -7.34 15.40 -25.64
N GLN A 114 -7.77 16.36 -24.82
CA GLN A 114 -7.57 17.78 -25.11
C GLN A 114 -6.08 18.18 -25.13
N LYS A 115 -5.26 17.58 -24.26
CA LYS A 115 -3.83 17.88 -24.13
C LYS A 115 -2.94 16.97 -24.99
N TRP A 116 -3.54 16.00 -25.66
CA TRP A 116 -2.77 15.01 -26.41
C TRP A 116 -2.09 15.66 -27.62
N SER A 117 -0.81 15.43 -27.76
CA SER A 117 0.03 15.82 -28.89
C SER A 117 1.33 15.01 -28.83
N GLU A 118 2.11 15.00 -29.90
CA GLU A 118 3.40 14.29 -29.94
C GLU A 118 4.44 14.81 -28.92
N SER A 119 4.30 16.04 -28.45
CA SER A 119 5.13 16.65 -27.40
C SER A 119 4.53 16.53 -25.99
N SER A 120 3.33 15.97 -25.86
CA SER A 120 2.61 15.80 -24.60
C SER A 120 3.25 14.73 -23.71
N PRO A 121 3.16 14.83 -22.36
CA PRO A 121 3.49 13.74 -21.46
C PRO A 121 2.66 12.48 -21.71
N TYR A 122 1.51 12.61 -22.38
CA TYR A 122 0.59 11.52 -22.74
C TYR A 122 0.86 10.88 -24.11
N LYS A 123 1.94 11.21 -24.80
CA LYS A 123 2.31 10.64 -26.11
C LYS A 123 2.48 9.11 -26.13
N HIS A 124 2.68 8.51 -24.95
CA HIS A 124 2.75 7.06 -24.78
C HIS A 124 1.38 6.37 -24.92
N LEU A 125 0.28 7.14 -24.86
CA LEU A 125 -1.09 6.66 -25.04
C LEU A 125 -1.53 6.86 -26.49
N ALA A 126 -2.06 5.81 -27.13
CA ALA A 126 -2.75 5.98 -28.40
C ALA A 126 -4.13 6.63 -28.16
N GLU A 127 -4.54 7.56 -29.01
CA GLU A 127 -5.86 8.22 -28.94
C GLU A 127 -7.01 7.20 -28.87
N GLU A 128 -6.90 6.13 -29.68
CA GLU A 128 -7.86 5.02 -29.65
C GLU A 128 -7.95 4.37 -28.26
N THR A 129 -6.84 4.19 -27.56
CA THR A 129 -6.82 3.62 -26.22
C THR A 129 -7.55 4.52 -25.21
N ILE A 130 -7.36 5.84 -25.32
CA ILE A 130 -8.02 6.83 -24.45
C ILE A 130 -9.54 6.78 -24.67
N ALA A 131 -9.97 6.74 -25.94
CA ALA A 131 -11.38 6.75 -26.30
C ALA A 131 -12.06 5.40 -26.04
N SER A 132 -11.43 4.27 -26.40
CA SER A 132 -12.04 2.94 -26.31
C SER A 132 -12.39 2.55 -24.88
N GLY A 133 -11.52 2.79 -23.92
CA GLY A 133 -11.78 2.46 -22.53
C GLY A 133 -13.08 3.10 -21.99
N LEU A 134 -13.31 4.37 -22.36
CA LEU A 134 -14.53 5.07 -21.98
C LEU A 134 -15.75 4.56 -22.75
N VAL A 135 -15.62 4.37 -24.08
CA VAL A 135 -16.71 3.91 -24.95
C VAL A 135 -17.19 2.50 -24.56
N ASP A 136 -16.25 1.60 -24.31
CA ASP A 136 -16.57 0.21 -23.89
C ASP A 136 -17.30 0.19 -22.57
N GLY A 137 -16.86 1.02 -21.62
CA GLY A 137 -17.56 1.20 -20.35
C GLY A 137 -19.00 1.71 -20.51
N LEU A 138 -19.19 2.76 -21.31
CA LEU A 138 -20.51 3.35 -21.56
C LEU A 138 -21.46 2.41 -22.34
N ARG A 139 -20.92 1.53 -23.18
CA ARG A 139 -21.69 0.48 -23.89
C ARG A 139 -22.03 -0.72 -23.02
N GLY A 140 -21.58 -0.74 -21.77
CA GLY A 140 -21.85 -1.85 -20.84
C GLY A 140 -21.04 -3.11 -21.13
N GLN A 141 -19.92 -2.99 -21.82
CA GLN A 141 -19.05 -4.15 -22.08
C GLN A 141 -18.42 -4.63 -20.76
N ARG A 142 -18.40 -5.94 -20.53
CA ARG A 142 -17.84 -6.54 -19.30
C ARG A 142 -16.34 -6.35 -19.16
N ASN A 143 -15.61 -6.25 -20.29
CA ASN A 143 -14.15 -6.10 -20.32
C ASN A 143 -13.73 -4.64 -20.50
N TYR A 144 -14.51 -3.69 -19.96
CA TYR A 144 -14.14 -2.28 -19.97
C TYR A 144 -12.78 -2.06 -19.27
N LYS A 145 -12.04 -1.08 -19.72
CA LYS A 145 -10.76 -0.69 -19.12
C LYS A 145 -10.86 0.72 -18.57
N LEU A 146 -10.28 0.94 -17.42
CA LEU A 146 -10.08 2.28 -16.88
C LEU A 146 -8.69 2.78 -17.32
N LEU A 147 -8.61 4.05 -17.68
CA LEU A 147 -7.36 4.71 -18.03
C LEU A 147 -6.72 5.25 -16.74
N PRO A 148 -5.62 4.66 -16.22
CA PRO A 148 -5.02 5.11 -14.97
C PRO A 148 -4.55 6.55 -15.01
N ASP A 149 -4.00 7.00 -16.14
CA ASP A 149 -3.55 8.37 -16.37
C ASP A 149 -4.67 9.39 -16.13
N ALA A 150 -5.93 9.02 -16.37
CA ALA A 150 -7.09 9.88 -16.10
C ALA A 150 -7.31 10.20 -14.61
N PHE A 151 -6.68 9.45 -13.71
CA PHE A 151 -6.75 9.64 -12.26
C PHE A 151 -5.51 10.35 -11.69
N LEU A 152 -4.43 10.42 -12.48
CA LEU A 152 -3.12 10.94 -12.11
C LEU A 152 -2.74 12.18 -12.93
N ILE A 153 -3.72 12.94 -13.39
CA ILE A 153 -3.53 14.07 -14.33
C ILE A 153 -2.78 15.24 -13.71
N ASP A 154 -2.88 15.42 -12.40
CA ASP A 154 -2.27 16.56 -11.72
C ASP A 154 -0.77 16.34 -11.50
N PRO A 155 0.11 17.13 -12.15
CA PRO A 155 1.56 17.02 -11.96
C PRO A 155 2.04 17.62 -10.63
N GLN A 156 1.16 17.79 -9.66
CA GLN A 156 1.49 18.39 -8.38
C GLN A 156 2.10 17.34 -7.44
N ASN A 157 2.99 17.79 -6.56
CA ASN A 157 3.52 16.94 -5.50
C ASN A 157 2.39 16.31 -4.68
N TYR A 158 2.51 15.02 -4.37
CA TYR A 158 1.50 14.26 -3.62
C TYR A 158 1.50 14.63 -2.14
N ARG A 159 1.11 15.88 -1.84
CA ARG A 159 0.78 16.35 -0.49
C ARG A 159 -0.50 15.69 0.00
N ALA A 160 -0.82 15.87 1.27
CA ALA A 160 -1.96 15.25 1.92
C ALA A 160 -3.31 15.53 1.21
N ASP A 161 -3.53 16.76 0.74
CA ASP A 161 -4.72 17.18 0.00
C ASP A 161 -4.81 16.54 -1.39
N ILE A 162 -3.68 16.47 -2.11
CA ILE A 162 -3.60 15.81 -3.43
C ILE A 162 -3.81 14.30 -3.27
N LEU A 163 -3.18 13.69 -2.28
CA LEU A 163 -3.36 12.27 -1.96
C LEU A 163 -4.84 11.98 -1.65
N ALA A 164 -5.46 12.78 -0.77
CA ALA A 164 -6.87 12.63 -0.43
C ALA A 164 -7.78 12.78 -1.65
N ARG A 165 -7.46 13.70 -2.57
CA ARG A 165 -8.19 13.90 -3.82
C ARG A 165 -8.08 12.69 -4.76
N ILE A 166 -6.87 12.18 -4.99
CA ILE A 166 -6.64 10.98 -5.81
C ILE A 166 -7.42 9.79 -5.26
N PHE A 167 -7.31 9.54 -3.96
CA PHE A 167 -8.05 8.45 -3.33
C PHE A 167 -9.58 8.68 -3.32
N GLY A 168 -10.01 9.93 -3.23
CA GLY A 168 -11.42 10.32 -3.40
C GLY A 168 -11.97 9.94 -4.77
N TYR A 169 -11.17 10.09 -5.84
CA TYR A 169 -11.53 9.64 -7.19
C TYR A 169 -11.71 8.12 -7.27
N LEU A 170 -10.96 7.37 -6.46
CA LEU A 170 -11.08 5.92 -6.38
C LEU A 170 -12.26 5.44 -5.51
N GLY A 171 -13.00 6.37 -4.88
CA GLY A 171 -14.10 6.05 -3.97
C GLY A 171 -13.71 5.98 -2.48
N PHE A 172 -12.50 6.40 -2.12
CA PHE A 172 -12.03 6.46 -0.72
C PHE A 172 -12.09 7.91 -0.22
N CYS A 173 -13.23 8.33 0.30
CA CYS A 173 -13.45 9.72 0.69
C CYS A 173 -12.53 10.24 1.81
N ASP A 174 -11.95 9.37 2.62
CA ASP A 174 -11.13 9.75 3.78
C ASP A 174 -9.99 8.77 4.03
N CYS A 175 -9.06 8.68 3.07
CA CYS A 175 -7.91 7.77 3.16
C CYS A 175 -7.00 8.09 4.37
N LEU A 176 -6.81 9.37 4.69
CA LEU A 176 -5.95 9.79 5.81
C LEU A 176 -6.55 9.46 7.17
N SER A 177 -7.87 9.56 7.35
CA SER A 177 -8.52 9.09 8.58
C SER A 177 -8.39 7.57 8.77
N PHE A 178 -8.42 6.79 7.68
CA PHE A 178 -8.13 5.37 7.78
C PHE A 178 -6.71 5.13 8.27
N VAL A 179 -5.72 5.78 7.67
CA VAL A 179 -4.30 5.66 8.02
C VAL A 179 -4.05 6.08 9.47
N LYS A 180 -4.61 7.21 9.93
CA LYS A 180 -4.50 7.70 11.32
C LYS A 180 -5.02 6.72 12.37
N LYS A 181 -5.97 5.87 12.02
CA LYS A 181 -6.54 4.88 12.94
C LYS A 181 -5.65 3.63 13.09
N GLN A 182 -4.65 3.43 12.22
CA GLN A 182 -3.84 2.23 12.23
C GLN A 182 -2.85 2.22 13.41
N PRO A 183 -2.65 1.06 14.06
CA PRO A 183 -1.82 0.95 15.25
C PRO A 183 -0.35 1.32 15.03
N ASP A 184 0.22 0.92 13.89
CA ASP A 184 1.61 1.16 13.54
C ASP A 184 1.90 2.65 13.35
N LEU A 185 1.00 3.40 12.70
CA LEU A 185 1.13 4.85 12.61
C LEU A 185 0.98 5.51 13.97
N LYS A 186 0.02 5.08 14.79
CA LYS A 186 -0.13 5.62 16.15
C LYS A 186 1.12 5.41 16.99
N ILE A 187 1.72 4.22 16.95
CA ILE A 187 2.96 3.93 17.67
C ILE A 187 4.09 4.81 17.14
N PHE A 188 4.22 4.95 15.83
CA PHE A 188 5.21 5.83 15.21
C PHE A 188 5.02 7.29 15.67
N MET A 189 3.81 7.83 15.63
CA MET A 189 3.53 9.22 16.03
C MET A 189 3.79 9.47 17.52
N LEU A 190 3.74 8.46 18.40
CA LEU A 190 4.15 8.61 19.80
C LEU A 190 5.66 8.85 19.98
N THR A 191 6.48 8.57 18.98
CA THR A 191 7.92 8.87 19.00
C THR A 191 8.26 10.25 18.46
N ARG A 192 7.26 10.99 17.97
CA ARG A 192 7.35 12.32 17.37
C ARG A 192 6.90 13.42 18.34
N ASP A 193 7.11 14.66 17.94
CA ASP A 193 6.57 15.80 18.69
C ASP A 193 5.04 15.74 18.72
N SER A 194 4.44 16.06 19.85
CA SER A 194 2.99 16.03 20.07
C SER A 194 2.20 16.99 19.15
N THR A 195 2.86 17.95 18.54
CA THR A 195 2.27 18.92 17.59
C THR A 195 2.26 18.39 16.16
N GLU A 196 3.02 17.35 15.85
CA GLU A 196 3.09 16.78 14.51
C GLU A 196 1.88 15.93 14.19
N THR A 197 1.46 15.99 12.93
CA THR A 197 0.41 15.14 12.35
C THR A 197 0.96 14.43 11.10
N PRO A 198 0.36 13.34 10.65
CA PRO A 198 0.77 12.70 9.40
C PRO A 198 0.76 13.65 8.20
N GLU A 199 -0.19 14.62 8.18
CA GLU A 199 -0.28 15.61 7.12
C GLU A 199 0.87 16.62 7.15
N THR A 200 1.21 17.11 8.36
CA THR A 200 2.33 18.07 8.52
C THR A 200 3.67 17.39 8.20
N LEU A 201 3.83 16.14 8.60
CA LEU A 201 5.04 15.36 8.30
C LEU A 201 5.18 15.07 6.80
N LEU A 202 4.09 14.71 6.13
CA LEU A 202 4.10 14.53 4.67
C LEU A 202 4.40 15.84 3.96
N HIS A 203 3.80 16.94 4.42
CA HIS A 203 4.09 18.29 3.89
C HIS A 203 5.57 18.64 4.04
N GLU A 204 6.16 18.39 5.20
CA GLU A 204 7.57 18.65 5.45
C GLU A 204 8.49 17.87 4.48
N ILE A 205 8.25 16.57 4.29
CA ILE A 205 9.01 15.74 3.34
C ILE A 205 8.94 16.33 1.93
N VAL A 206 7.75 16.74 1.49
CA VAL A 206 7.54 17.36 0.17
C VAL A 206 8.29 18.67 0.04
N GLU A 207 8.24 19.55 1.05
CA GLU A 207 8.92 20.83 1.03
C GLU A 207 10.44 20.66 1.00
N ARG A 208 11.00 19.73 1.80
CA ARG A 208 12.44 19.43 1.76
C ARG A 208 12.91 18.90 0.42
N ARG A 209 12.08 18.05 -0.23
CA ARG A 209 12.35 17.59 -1.59
C ARG A 209 12.35 18.76 -2.58
N ASN A 210 11.40 19.67 -2.46
CA ASN A 210 11.32 20.85 -3.33
C ASN A 210 12.58 21.71 -3.16
N GLN A 211 12.99 22.01 -1.92
CA GLN A 211 14.22 22.75 -1.62
C GLN A 211 15.45 22.04 -2.22
N ALA A 212 15.56 20.71 -2.04
CA ALA A 212 16.65 19.92 -2.62
C ALA A 212 16.70 20.00 -4.14
N SER A 213 15.53 20.00 -4.81
CA SER A 213 15.44 20.08 -6.28
C SER A 213 15.80 21.46 -6.84
N HIS A 214 15.59 22.51 -6.06
CA HIS A 214 15.94 23.88 -6.47
C HIS A 214 17.38 24.27 -6.10
N GLY A 215 18.14 23.39 -5.45
CA GLY A 215 19.54 23.61 -5.11
C GLY A 215 19.80 24.69 -4.06
N SER A 216 18.79 25.05 -3.26
CA SER A 216 18.83 26.14 -2.28
C SER A 216 19.09 25.68 -0.85
N VAL A 217 19.49 24.42 -0.63
CA VAL A 217 19.64 23.85 0.72
C VAL A 217 20.96 24.30 1.36
N SER A 218 20.86 24.98 2.50
CA SER A 218 21.98 25.36 3.33
C SER A 218 22.20 24.37 4.48
N TYR A 219 23.37 24.47 5.17
CA TYR A 219 23.70 23.62 6.33
C TYR A 219 22.67 23.69 7.45
N ASN A 220 22.03 24.85 7.66
CA ASN A 220 21.05 25.03 8.73
C ASN A 220 19.68 24.42 8.40
N GLU A 221 19.46 24.01 7.17
CA GLU A 221 18.19 23.45 6.67
C GLU A 221 18.21 21.93 6.56
N ILE A 222 19.38 21.30 6.67
CA ILE A 222 19.50 19.84 6.66
C ILE A 222 19.02 19.24 7.99
N VAL A 223 18.41 18.07 7.90
CA VAL A 223 18.05 17.28 9.08
C VAL A 223 19.07 16.18 9.35
N SER A 224 19.05 15.65 10.55
CA SER A 224 19.94 14.55 10.96
C SER A 224 19.65 13.27 10.16
N VAL A 225 20.64 12.35 10.11
CA VAL A 225 20.47 11.03 9.51
C VAL A 225 19.35 10.23 10.21
N SER A 226 19.21 10.39 11.54
CA SER A 226 18.11 9.78 12.30
C SER A 226 16.75 10.31 11.88
N GLU A 227 16.64 11.60 11.56
CA GLU A 227 15.41 12.21 11.07
C GLU A 227 15.06 11.74 9.65
N LEU A 228 16.07 11.66 8.76
CA LEU A 228 15.89 11.09 7.42
C LEU A 228 15.41 9.63 7.48
N ALA A 229 15.96 8.84 8.40
CA ALA A 229 15.51 7.47 8.64
C ALA A 229 14.06 7.43 9.18
N SER A 230 13.70 8.38 10.03
CA SER A 230 12.33 8.53 10.54
C SER A 230 11.34 8.89 9.43
N TYR A 231 11.69 9.78 8.51
CA TYR A 231 10.86 10.05 7.31
C TYR A 231 10.67 8.80 6.45
N ALA A 232 11.73 8.00 6.29
CA ALA A 232 11.65 6.76 5.55
C ALA A 232 10.70 5.74 6.21
N ASP A 233 10.73 5.61 7.53
CA ASP A 233 9.79 4.78 8.29
C ASP A 233 8.36 5.30 8.18
N PHE A 234 8.14 6.62 8.23
CA PHE A 234 6.83 7.23 8.01
C PHE A 234 6.27 6.89 6.63
N ILE A 235 7.04 7.07 5.56
CA ILE A 235 6.60 6.74 4.19
C ILE A 235 6.27 5.24 4.06
N ARG A 236 7.08 4.36 4.64
CA ARG A 236 6.81 2.92 4.68
C ARG A 236 5.46 2.61 5.35
N ILE A 237 5.18 3.23 6.48
CA ILE A 237 3.94 3.06 7.24
C ILE A 237 2.73 3.63 6.47
N LEU A 238 2.85 4.84 5.93
CA LEU A 238 1.81 5.48 5.14
C LEU A 238 1.41 4.63 3.93
N CYS A 239 2.39 4.25 3.11
CA CYS A 239 2.17 3.45 1.91
C CYS A 239 1.60 2.06 2.22
N GLY A 240 2.11 1.40 3.27
CA GLY A 240 1.59 0.12 3.74
C GLY A 240 0.11 0.20 4.12
N ASN A 241 -0.29 1.24 4.84
CA ASN A 241 -1.67 1.44 5.27
C ASN A 241 -2.60 1.83 4.12
N LEU A 242 -2.14 2.61 3.14
CA LEU A 242 -2.90 2.90 1.92
C LEU A 242 -3.16 1.62 1.12
N SER A 243 -2.15 0.79 0.96
CA SER A 243 -2.27 -0.53 0.31
C SER A 243 -3.26 -1.43 1.05
N GLU A 244 -3.18 -1.48 2.38
CA GLU A 244 -4.11 -2.26 3.20
C GLU A 244 -5.56 -1.77 3.07
N MET A 245 -5.78 -0.46 3.03
CA MET A 245 -7.11 0.12 2.84
C MET A 245 -7.74 -0.34 1.52
N ILE A 246 -7.00 -0.24 0.42
CA ILE A 246 -7.46 -0.71 -0.90
C ILE A 246 -7.72 -2.20 -0.86
N GLU A 247 -6.80 -2.99 -0.32
CA GLU A 247 -6.96 -4.45 -0.25
C GLU A 247 -8.21 -4.85 0.53
N ARG A 248 -8.48 -4.20 1.66
CA ARG A 248 -9.70 -4.45 2.46
C ARG A 248 -10.97 -4.16 1.67
N ASN A 249 -10.99 -3.09 0.89
CA ASN A 249 -12.12 -2.75 0.05
C ASN A 249 -12.36 -3.82 -1.03
N ILE A 250 -11.31 -4.20 -1.75
CA ILE A 250 -11.37 -5.25 -2.77
C ILE A 250 -11.88 -6.57 -2.17
N LEU A 251 -11.28 -7.01 -1.06
CA LEU A 251 -11.65 -8.27 -0.42
C LEU A 251 -13.10 -8.26 0.08
N SER A 252 -13.57 -7.14 0.63
CA SER A 252 -14.96 -7.01 1.07
C SER A 252 -15.93 -7.21 -0.11
N ARG A 253 -15.64 -6.58 -1.25
CA ARG A 253 -16.46 -6.71 -2.47
C ARG A 253 -16.40 -8.12 -3.05
N ILE A 254 -15.22 -8.73 -3.13
CA ILE A 254 -15.06 -10.10 -3.63
C ILE A 254 -15.89 -11.08 -2.78
N VAL A 255 -15.85 -10.93 -1.46
CA VAL A 255 -16.60 -11.81 -0.54
C VAL A 255 -18.11 -11.64 -0.70
N GLU A 256 -18.57 -10.45 -1.06
CA GLU A 256 -20.00 -10.19 -1.34
C GLU A 256 -20.48 -10.78 -2.67
N THR A 257 -19.59 -10.87 -3.67
CA THR A 257 -19.96 -11.18 -5.06
C THR A 257 -19.55 -12.57 -5.55
N ARG A 258 -18.62 -13.25 -4.86
CA ARG A 258 -18.09 -14.56 -5.26
C ARG A 258 -18.48 -15.65 -4.27
N ILE A 259 -18.63 -16.89 -4.78
CA ILE A 259 -18.71 -18.08 -3.95
C ILE A 259 -17.37 -18.28 -3.27
N ASN A 260 -17.38 -18.35 -1.96
CA ASN A 260 -16.18 -18.50 -1.13
C ASN A 260 -16.30 -19.80 -0.32
N ASP A 261 -15.19 -20.53 -0.22
CA ASP A 261 -15.10 -21.69 0.67
C ASP A 261 -14.92 -21.22 2.11
N ASN A 262 -15.86 -21.56 2.98
CA ASN A 262 -15.82 -21.22 4.39
C ASN A 262 -14.97 -22.24 5.16
N VAL A 263 -13.73 -21.88 5.50
CA VAL A 263 -12.79 -22.72 6.24
C VAL A 263 -13.22 -22.93 7.70
N GLY A 264 -13.84 -21.90 8.32
CA GLY A 264 -14.34 -22.00 9.67
C GLY A 264 -14.57 -20.65 10.34
N GLN A 265 -14.99 -20.71 11.62
CA GLN A 265 -15.25 -19.53 12.43
C GLN A 265 -14.28 -19.45 13.60
N VAL A 266 -13.72 -18.28 13.83
CA VAL A 266 -12.94 -17.98 15.05
C VAL A 266 -13.87 -17.97 16.25
N ILE A 267 -13.64 -18.88 17.19
CA ILE A 267 -14.45 -19.05 18.40
C ILE A 267 -13.77 -18.52 19.65
N LYS A 268 -12.45 -18.28 19.58
CA LYS A 268 -11.66 -17.76 20.70
C LYS A 268 -10.40 -17.11 20.18
N VAL A 269 -10.03 -16.01 20.81
CA VAL A 269 -8.74 -15.36 20.57
C VAL A 269 -7.86 -15.54 21.80
N PHE A 270 -6.67 -16.13 21.58
CA PHE A 270 -5.64 -16.25 22.61
C PHE A 270 -4.70 -15.04 22.57
N SER A 271 -3.61 -15.10 23.28
CA SER A 271 -2.62 -14.00 23.26
C SER A 271 -2.02 -13.80 21.85
N GLY A 272 -1.93 -12.54 21.40
CA GLY A 272 -1.32 -12.19 20.11
C GLY A 272 -2.23 -12.48 18.93
N ASN A 273 -1.72 -13.27 17.96
CA ASN A 273 -2.39 -13.60 16.70
C ASN A 273 -2.86 -15.06 16.63
N ILE A 274 -2.97 -15.72 17.79
CA ILE A 274 -3.40 -17.12 17.88
C ILE A 274 -4.89 -17.16 18.12
N VAL A 275 -5.60 -17.93 17.31
CA VAL A 275 -7.06 -18.10 17.35
C VAL A 275 -7.44 -19.57 17.45
N GLY A 276 -8.49 -19.86 18.17
CA GLY A 276 -9.21 -21.14 18.10
C GLY A 276 -10.22 -21.06 16.96
N LEU A 277 -10.07 -21.94 15.99
CA LEU A 277 -10.92 -22.04 14.80
C LEU A 277 -11.81 -23.26 14.90
N ARG A 278 -13.13 -23.09 14.85
CA ARG A 278 -14.09 -24.17 14.61
C ARG A 278 -14.25 -24.35 13.11
N CYS A 279 -13.83 -25.53 12.65
CA CYS A 279 -13.63 -25.80 11.22
C CYS A 279 -14.89 -26.30 10.51
N ASN A 280 -14.96 -25.99 9.23
CA ASN A 280 -15.77 -26.70 8.24
C ASN A 280 -14.90 -27.75 7.52
N PRO A 281 -15.52 -28.74 6.82
CA PRO A 281 -14.77 -29.74 6.07
C PRO A 281 -13.88 -29.11 4.99
N GLY A 282 -12.65 -29.59 4.87
CA GLY A 282 -11.69 -29.07 3.88
C GLY A 282 -10.25 -29.32 4.28
N TYR A 283 -9.38 -28.38 3.97
CA TYR A 283 -7.96 -28.38 4.30
C TYR A 283 -7.53 -26.98 4.76
N ILE A 284 -6.44 -26.93 5.50
CA ILE A 284 -5.71 -25.69 5.81
C ILE A 284 -4.23 -25.97 5.85
N ARG A 285 -3.40 -25.05 5.35
CA ARG A 285 -1.95 -25.18 5.31
C ARG A 285 -1.22 -23.92 5.75
N VAL A 286 -0.02 -24.07 6.27
CA VAL A 286 0.87 -22.94 6.58
C VAL A 286 1.24 -22.21 5.29
N GLY A 287 1.30 -20.88 5.35
CA GLY A 287 1.52 -20.01 4.20
C GLY A 287 0.26 -19.71 3.38
N GLU A 288 -0.85 -20.39 3.64
CA GLU A 288 -2.12 -20.11 2.95
C GLU A 288 -2.65 -18.74 3.33
N ARG A 289 -3.12 -17.99 2.31
CA ARG A 289 -3.76 -16.69 2.51
C ARG A 289 -5.27 -16.85 2.52
N LEU A 290 -5.87 -16.56 3.67
CA LEU A 290 -7.31 -16.59 3.91
C LEU A 290 -7.88 -15.17 3.97
N ILE A 291 -9.18 -15.06 3.79
CA ILE A 291 -9.95 -13.83 4.00
C ILE A 291 -10.65 -13.93 5.36
N ALA A 292 -10.31 -13.02 6.25
CA ALA A 292 -10.99 -12.83 7.51
C ALA A 292 -12.18 -11.88 7.31
N ARG A 293 -13.40 -12.42 7.23
CA ARG A 293 -14.65 -11.67 7.02
C ARG A 293 -15.34 -11.34 8.33
N ARG A 294 -15.84 -10.11 8.42
CA ARG A 294 -16.69 -9.59 9.49
C ARG A 294 -17.86 -8.81 8.91
N PRO A 295 -18.92 -8.50 9.69
CA PRO A 295 -20.00 -7.63 9.21
C PRO A 295 -19.51 -6.30 8.62
N ASN A 296 -18.44 -5.73 9.19
CA ASN A 296 -17.93 -4.41 8.82
C ASN A 296 -16.72 -4.49 7.85
N GLY A 297 -16.56 -5.56 7.09
CA GLY A 297 -15.52 -5.68 6.06
C GLY A 297 -14.71 -6.97 6.10
N ALA A 298 -13.75 -7.08 5.20
CA ALA A 298 -12.85 -8.21 5.07
C ALA A 298 -11.39 -7.77 5.06
N MET A 299 -10.48 -8.67 5.46
CA MET A 299 -9.04 -8.46 5.38
C MET A 299 -8.33 -9.77 5.07
N GLY A 300 -7.21 -9.68 4.35
CA GLY A 300 -6.35 -10.84 4.13
C GLY A 300 -5.57 -11.19 5.40
N ALA A 301 -5.46 -12.47 5.70
CA ALA A 301 -4.63 -13.01 6.77
C ALA A 301 -3.92 -14.28 6.30
N THR A 302 -2.64 -14.41 6.64
CA THR A 302 -1.81 -15.56 6.26
C THR A 302 -1.66 -16.50 7.44
N VAL A 303 -1.81 -17.79 7.19
CA VAL A 303 -1.60 -18.84 8.20
C VAL A 303 -0.11 -18.98 8.48
N VAL A 304 0.28 -18.70 9.71
CA VAL A 304 1.70 -18.77 10.16
C VAL A 304 2.03 -20.12 10.79
N SER A 305 1.10 -20.69 11.55
CA SER A 305 1.24 -22.05 12.10
C SER A 305 -0.13 -22.65 12.42
N ILE A 306 -0.19 -23.96 12.42
CA ILE A 306 -1.38 -24.74 12.71
C ILE A 306 -1.04 -25.71 13.85
N GLU A 307 -1.95 -25.87 14.80
CA GLU A 307 -1.84 -26.81 15.93
C GLU A 307 -3.13 -27.62 16.07
N THR A 308 -3.01 -28.94 15.99
CA THR A 308 -4.09 -29.90 16.22
C THR A 308 -3.67 -30.89 17.28
N ASN A 309 -4.53 -31.16 18.27
CA ASN A 309 -4.23 -32.09 19.36
C ASN A 309 -2.87 -31.82 20.06
N HIS A 310 -2.54 -30.53 20.27
CA HIS A 310 -1.27 -30.07 20.85
C HIS A 310 -0.02 -30.40 20.02
N GLN A 311 -0.19 -30.73 18.74
CA GLN A 311 0.91 -30.95 17.81
C GLN A 311 0.86 -29.96 16.66
N ARG A 312 2.01 -29.38 16.33
CA ARG A 312 2.16 -28.51 15.16
C ARG A 312 2.21 -29.34 13.89
N CYS A 313 1.55 -28.81 12.84
CA CYS A 313 1.57 -29.42 11.50
C CYS A 313 1.63 -28.34 10.44
N GLU A 314 2.17 -28.68 9.27
CA GLU A 314 2.25 -27.80 8.10
C GLU A 314 0.92 -27.76 7.33
N GLU A 315 0.18 -28.86 7.35
CA GLU A 315 -1.11 -29.02 6.69
C GLU A 315 -1.99 -29.97 7.49
N THR A 316 -3.29 -29.75 7.50
CA THR A 316 -4.24 -30.66 8.12
C THR A 316 -5.58 -30.71 7.39
N LYS A 317 -6.18 -31.89 7.34
CA LYS A 317 -7.55 -32.07 6.91
C LYS A 317 -8.49 -31.63 8.01
N LEU A 318 -9.48 -30.83 7.64
CA LEU A 318 -10.49 -30.29 8.54
C LEU A 318 -11.75 -31.14 8.51
N VAL A 319 -12.29 -31.39 9.70
CA VAL A 319 -13.58 -32.10 9.88
C VAL A 319 -14.59 -31.10 10.44
N ASN A 320 -15.86 -31.27 10.10
CA ASN A 320 -16.93 -30.40 10.55
C ASN A 320 -16.99 -30.33 12.10
N GLY A 321 -16.97 -29.12 12.66
CA GLY A 321 -16.99 -28.89 14.08
C GLY A 321 -15.68 -29.13 14.82
N GLN A 322 -14.63 -29.62 14.15
CA GLN A 322 -13.30 -29.76 14.74
C GLN A 322 -12.75 -28.40 15.18
N GLU A 323 -12.10 -28.36 16.33
CA GLU A 323 -11.44 -27.16 16.83
C GLU A 323 -9.92 -27.32 16.71
N ILE A 324 -9.26 -26.30 16.11
CA ILE A 324 -7.81 -26.26 15.95
C ILE A 324 -7.26 -24.89 16.39
N GLY A 325 -5.98 -24.87 16.77
CA GLY A 325 -5.25 -23.62 16.99
C GLY A 325 -4.62 -23.12 15.67
N VAL A 326 -4.84 -21.86 15.32
CA VAL A 326 -4.23 -21.25 14.15
C VAL A 326 -3.56 -19.94 14.54
N LYS A 327 -2.29 -19.78 14.20
CA LYS A 327 -1.61 -18.49 14.29
C LYS A 327 -1.68 -17.81 12.94
N LEU A 328 -2.08 -16.54 12.93
CA LEU A 328 -2.19 -15.71 11.73
C LEU A 328 -1.14 -14.59 11.78
N ASP A 329 -0.78 -14.02 10.64
CA ASP A 329 0.11 -12.86 10.53
C ASP A 329 -0.55 -11.56 11.05
N LYS A 330 -1.88 -11.55 11.19
CA LYS A 330 -2.67 -10.40 11.66
C LYS A 330 -3.55 -10.75 12.86
N LYS A 331 -3.86 -9.74 13.68
CA LYS A 331 -4.80 -9.86 14.79
C LYS A 331 -6.22 -9.99 14.28
N ILE A 332 -6.85 -11.10 14.58
CA ILE A 332 -8.24 -11.40 14.23
C ILE A 332 -9.09 -11.38 15.51
N LYS A 333 -10.32 -10.93 15.40
CA LYS A 333 -11.25 -10.89 16.54
C LYS A 333 -12.14 -12.12 16.52
N ASP A 334 -12.74 -12.40 17.66
CA ASP A 334 -13.74 -13.44 17.85
C ASP A 334 -14.95 -13.26 16.93
N GLY A 335 -15.59 -14.36 16.52
CA GLY A 335 -16.73 -14.38 15.60
C GLY A 335 -16.37 -14.16 14.12
N THR A 336 -15.08 -13.96 13.77
CA THR A 336 -14.63 -13.77 12.40
C THR A 336 -14.72 -15.07 11.59
N LEU A 337 -15.25 -15.01 10.38
CA LEU A 337 -15.22 -16.13 9.43
C LEU A 337 -13.91 -16.11 8.65
N LEU A 338 -13.24 -17.26 8.57
CA LEU A 338 -12.09 -17.46 7.70
C LEU A 338 -12.55 -18.14 6.42
N MET A 339 -12.29 -17.50 5.28
CA MET A 339 -12.76 -17.93 3.97
C MET A 339 -11.60 -18.08 3.01
N ARG A 340 -11.73 -19.00 2.06
CA ARG A 340 -10.81 -19.18 0.93
C ARG A 340 -11.45 -18.63 -0.32
N LEU A 341 -10.68 -17.87 -1.12
CA LEU A 341 -11.11 -17.50 -2.46
C LEU A 341 -11.04 -18.73 -3.35
N MET A 342 -12.19 -19.14 -3.87
CA MET A 342 -12.20 -20.12 -4.94
C MET A 342 -11.65 -19.50 -6.23
N PRO A 343 -10.82 -20.21 -7.02
CA PRO A 343 -10.46 -19.76 -8.36
C PRO A 343 -11.73 -19.46 -9.13
N ALA A 344 -11.72 -18.43 -9.97
CA ALA A 344 -12.85 -18.12 -10.85
C ALA A 344 -13.01 -19.27 -11.85
N THR A 345 -13.90 -20.21 -11.53
CA THR A 345 -14.07 -21.45 -12.29
C THR A 345 -14.99 -21.31 -13.49
N ASP A 346 -15.76 -20.23 -13.62
CA ASP A 346 -16.57 -19.94 -14.83
C ASP A 346 -17.07 -18.51 -14.80
N PRO A 347 -16.89 -17.72 -15.88
CA PRO A 347 -17.51 -16.41 -16.01
C PRO A 347 -19.04 -16.43 -15.93
N ASN A 348 -19.67 -17.59 -16.18
CA ASN A 348 -21.11 -17.73 -16.18
C ASN A 348 -21.74 -18.07 -14.82
N LEU A 349 -20.94 -18.46 -13.82
CA LEU A 349 -21.41 -18.73 -12.45
C LEU A 349 -21.51 -17.47 -11.56
N LEU A 350 -21.11 -16.32 -12.06
CA LEU A 350 -21.11 -15.04 -11.31
C LEU A 350 -22.51 -14.40 -11.18
N HIS A 351 -23.57 -15.01 -11.70
CA HIS A 351 -24.93 -14.47 -11.70
C HIS A 351 -25.98 -15.49 -11.28
N GLN A 352 -25.87 -16.06 -10.09
CA GLN A 352 -27.07 -16.48 -9.38
C GLN A 352 -27.26 -15.51 -8.20
N PRO A 353 -28.28 -14.62 -8.22
CA PRO A 353 -28.68 -13.88 -7.04
C PRO A 353 -29.11 -14.90 -6.00
N ASN A 354 -28.60 -14.72 -4.79
CA ASN A 354 -29.02 -15.52 -3.62
C ASN A 354 -30.48 -15.14 -3.32
N GLU A 355 -31.45 -15.91 -3.81
CA GLU A 355 -32.90 -15.69 -3.64
C GLU A 355 -33.37 -15.80 -2.18
N ASN A 356 -32.47 -15.97 -1.22
CA ASN A 356 -32.79 -16.16 0.20
C ASN A 356 -32.21 -15.07 1.12
N MET A 357 -32.24 -13.79 0.72
CA MET A 357 -32.07 -12.71 1.70
C MET A 357 -33.39 -11.96 1.88
N PRO A 358 -33.90 -11.83 3.11
CA PRO A 358 -35.03 -10.95 3.38
C PRO A 358 -34.62 -9.51 3.10
N LEU A 359 -35.44 -8.81 2.32
CA LEU A 359 -35.40 -7.37 2.13
C LEU A 359 -35.90 -6.73 3.43
N ASP A 360 -35.00 -6.41 4.36
CA ASP A 360 -35.32 -5.52 5.46
C ASP A 360 -34.62 -4.17 5.27
N ASN A 361 -35.47 -3.22 4.91
CA ASN A 361 -35.48 -1.79 5.20
C ASN A 361 -34.16 -1.09 5.50
N TYR A 362 -33.65 -0.33 4.54
CA TYR A 362 -32.91 0.90 4.80
C TYR A 362 -33.69 2.09 4.24
N GLU A 363 -34.51 2.69 5.10
CA GLU A 363 -34.88 4.09 4.99
C GLU A 363 -33.77 4.97 5.58
N ILE A 364 -33.33 5.95 4.78
CA ILE A 364 -32.60 7.21 5.05
C ILE A 364 -31.21 7.09 5.69
#